data_9586bbfba57f3366a4a78cba376b6404
#
_entry.id   9586bbfba57f3366a4a78cba376b6404
#
_cell.length_a   1.000
_cell.length_b   1.000
_cell.length_c   1.000
_cell.angle_alpha   90.00
_cell.angle_beta   90.00
_cell.angle_gamma   90.00
#
_symmetry.space_group_name_H-M   'P 1'
#
loop_
_entity.id
_entity.type
_entity.pdbx_description
1 polymer ?
#
loop_
_entity_poly.entity_id
_entity_poly.type
_entity_poly.pdbx_seq_one_letter_code
_entity_poly.pdbx_strand_id
1 'polypeptide(L)'
;MITLIYIFIFCLGCIIGSFLNVVIYRFNSGKTLGGRSMCMTCSKTLSWYELIPVISFLFQKGKCNTCATKISHQYPIVEFITGAVFTAVAYHFSPLLSYAFNQYVLLVTLYTMMFSLLIVISVYDMRHKIIPDMLVFVFGIFAFSSMFINQGIGSSMFIQPTFLSLISGVVYALPFALISLVSRQRLMGFGDSKMILGIGWMLGLMQGGAAIMLAFWIGTLASLAVMFIGRHKVSMNTEVPFGPFLAISAFLVFIFNINIFDLASVFTF
;
A
#
# COMPACT_ATOMS: atom_id res chain seq x y z
N MET A 1 6.00 -23.95 15.79
CA MET A 1 6.58 -23.83 14.44
C MET A 1 5.90 -22.73 13.62
N ILE A 2 4.58 -22.71 13.52
CA ILE A 2 3.83 -21.68 12.75
C ILE A 2 4.12 -20.25 13.23
N THR A 3 4.16 -20.00 14.54
CA THR A 3 4.45 -18.68 15.12
C THR A 3 5.84 -18.14 14.67
N LEU A 4 6.84 -19.02 14.60
CA LEU A 4 8.19 -18.64 14.13
C LEU A 4 8.20 -18.21 12.67
N ILE A 5 7.36 -18.82 11.82
CA ILE A 5 7.21 -18.45 10.42
C ILE A 5 6.68 -17.01 10.31
N TYR A 6 5.66 -16.66 11.08
CA TYR A 6 5.11 -15.31 11.06
C TYR A 6 6.07 -14.25 11.61
N ILE A 7 6.85 -14.59 12.65
CA ILE A 7 7.92 -13.71 13.16
C ILE A 7 8.97 -13.48 12.07
N PHE A 8 9.38 -14.54 11.38
CA PHE A 8 10.33 -14.44 10.28
C PHE A 8 9.80 -13.55 9.14
N ILE A 9 8.52 -13.75 8.73
CA ILE A 9 7.86 -12.95 7.70
C ILE A 9 7.76 -11.48 8.13
N PHE A 10 7.44 -11.21 9.40
CA PHE A 10 7.41 -9.86 9.95
C PHE A 10 8.80 -9.19 9.85
N CYS A 11 9.85 -9.86 10.28
CA CYS A 11 11.21 -9.34 10.21
C CYS A 11 11.63 -9.08 8.75
N LEU A 12 11.32 -10.01 7.84
CA LEU A 12 11.54 -9.84 6.40
C LEU A 12 10.80 -8.61 5.87
N GLY A 13 9.53 -8.45 6.24
CA GLY A 13 8.73 -7.28 5.87
C GLY A 13 9.33 -5.97 6.39
N CYS A 14 9.85 -5.95 7.62
CA CYS A 14 10.55 -4.77 8.15
C CYS A 14 11.83 -4.44 7.34
N ILE A 15 12.60 -5.45 6.93
CA ILE A 15 13.80 -5.26 6.08
C ILE A 15 13.40 -4.68 4.72
N ILE A 16 12.37 -5.25 4.09
CA ILE A 16 11.83 -4.71 2.84
C ILE A 16 11.33 -3.28 3.05
N GLY A 17 10.61 -2.99 4.15
CA GLY A 17 10.15 -1.64 4.50
C GLY A 17 11.27 -0.61 4.61
N SER A 18 12.43 -1.01 5.15
CA SER A 18 13.63 -0.17 5.16
C SER A 18 14.11 0.15 3.74
N PHE A 19 14.10 -0.84 2.84
CA PHE A 19 14.38 -0.61 1.43
C PHE A 19 13.32 0.26 0.73
N LEU A 20 12.03 0.08 1.04
CA LEU A 20 10.96 0.92 0.49
C LEU A 20 11.18 2.41 0.84
N ASN A 21 11.67 2.73 2.03
CA ASN A 21 12.07 4.09 2.38
C ASN A 21 13.14 4.63 1.43
N VAL A 22 14.13 3.83 1.04
CA VAL A 22 15.15 4.24 0.05
C VAL A 22 14.50 4.54 -1.31
N VAL A 23 13.56 3.69 -1.75
CA VAL A 23 12.79 3.93 -2.99
C VAL A 23 12.04 5.25 -2.91
N ILE A 24 11.26 5.47 -1.84
CA ILE A 24 10.46 6.69 -1.64
C ILE A 24 11.31 7.96 -1.72
N TYR A 25 12.50 7.96 -1.11
CA TYR A 25 13.37 9.13 -1.08
C TYR A 25 14.18 9.36 -2.37
N ARG A 26 14.48 8.29 -3.11
CA ARG A 26 15.34 8.37 -4.30
C ARG A 26 14.56 8.38 -5.61
N PHE A 27 13.31 7.94 -5.61
CA PHE A 27 12.47 7.95 -6.80
C PHE A 27 12.33 9.39 -7.33
N ASN A 28 12.53 9.59 -8.61
CA ASN A 28 12.54 10.91 -9.31
C ASN A 28 13.49 11.97 -8.72
N SER A 29 14.46 11.60 -7.87
CA SER A 29 15.42 12.55 -7.30
C SER A 29 16.75 12.62 -8.07
N GLY A 30 16.88 11.90 -9.18
CA GLY A 30 18.13 11.76 -9.93
C GLY A 30 19.19 10.89 -9.23
N LYS A 31 18.90 10.37 -8.06
CA LYS A 31 19.82 9.47 -7.31
C LYS A 31 19.55 8.02 -7.70
N THR A 32 20.61 7.23 -7.82
CA THR A 32 20.48 5.78 -8.06
C THR A 32 19.94 5.08 -6.80
N LEU A 33 19.20 3.98 -6.98
CA LEU A 33 18.71 3.16 -5.87
C LEU A 33 19.84 2.43 -5.13
N GLY A 34 20.99 2.25 -5.79
CA GLY A 34 22.19 1.67 -5.21
C GLY A 34 22.96 2.63 -4.31
N GLY A 35 23.99 2.11 -3.62
CA GLY A 35 24.85 2.87 -2.73
C GLY A 35 24.50 2.70 -1.26
N ARG A 36 25.39 3.18 -0.38
CA ARG A 36 25.24 3.09 1.08
C ARG A 36 24.23 4.12 1.61
N SER A 37 23.51 3.74 2.64
CA SER A 37 22.67 4.68 3.40
C SER A 37 23.55 5.66 4.18
N MET A 38 23.20 6.94 4.13
CA MET A 38 23.96 8.05 4.75
C MET A 38 23.03 8.95 5.54
N CYS A 39 23.55 9.56 6.58
CA CYS A 39 22.85 10.65 7.26
C CYS A 39 22.70 11.84 6.31
N MET A 40 21.48 12.38 6.18
CA MET A 40 21.19 13.50 5.27
C MET A 40 21.90 14.80 5.66
N THR A 41 22.31 14.94 6.94
CA THR A 41 22.91 16.17 7.47
C THR A 41 24.44 16.10 7.51
N CYS A 42 25.02 15.03 8.06
CA CYS A 42 26.47 14.92 8.20
C CYS A 42 27.15 14.02 7.17
N SER A 43 26.38 13.44 6.25
CA SER A 43 26.84 12.54 5.17
C SER A 43 27.64 11.32 5.66
N LYS A 44 27.64 11.01 6.98
CA LYS A 44 28.23 9.78 7.51
C LYS A 44 27.53 8.58 6.94
N THR A 45 28.26 7.59 6.45
CA THR A 45 27.72 6.29 6.07
C THR A 45 27.24 5.54 7.31
N LEU A 46 26.01 5.01 7.27
CA LEU A 46 25.43 4.26 8.37
C LEU A 46 26.05 2.87 8.47
N SER A 47 26.31 2.42 9.69
CA SER A 47 26.76 1.08 10.01
C SER A 47 25.59 0.10 9.95
N TRP A 48 25.85 -1.20 9.80
CA TRP A 48 24.79 -2.21 9.68
C TRP A 48 23.82 -2.24 10.87
N TYR A 49 24.29 -2.03 12.10
CA TYR A 49 23.47 -1.97 13.31
C TYR A 49 22.58 -0.71 13.38
N GLU A 50 22.98 0.38 12.71
CA GLU A 50 22.17 1.60 12.56
C GLU A 50 21.06 1.43 11.51
N LEU A 51 21.07 0.33 10.75
CA LEU A 51 20.11 -0.01 9.70
C LEU A 51 19.13 -1.11 10.10
N ILE A 52 19.23 -1.67 11.32
CA ILE A 52 18.27 -2.68 11.80
C ILE A 52 16.89 -2.00 11.90
N PRO A 53 15.91 -2.48 11.11
CA PRO A 53 14.63 -1.79 11.02
C PRO A 53 13.93 -1.66 12.37
N VAL A 54 13.27 -0.54 12.61
CA VAL A 54 12.52 -0.20 13.83
C VAL A 54 13.42 -0.13 15.07
N ILE A 55 14.22 -1.17 15.30
CA ILE A 55 15.05 -1.36 16.50
C ILE A 55 16.12 -0.26 16.58
N SER A 56 16.83 0.01 15.48
CA SER A 56 17.88 1.03 15.47
C SER A 56 17.33 2.42 15.79
N PHE A 57 16.14 2.75 15.29
CA PHE A 57 15.48 4.03 15.60
C PHE A 57 15.17 4.18 17.10
N LEU A 58 14.70 3.11 17.74
CA LEU A 58 14.40 3.09 19.17
C LEU A 58 15.68 3.26 20.00
N PHE A 59 16.74 2.50 19.71
CA PHE A 59 18.01 2.59 20.42
C PHE A 59 18.71 3.94 20.24
N GLN A 60 18.62 4.54 19.05
CA GLN A 60 19.17 5.86 18.74
C GLN A 60 18.26 7.00 19.23
N LYS A 61 17.11 6.68 19.86
CA LYS A 61 16.11 7.68 20.34
C LYS A 61 15.72 8.66 19.23
N GLY A 62 15.63 8.18 18.00
CA GLY A 62 15.27 8.96 16.82
C GLY A 62 16.29 10.04 16.42
N LYS A 63 17.58 9.87 16.75
CA LYS A 63 18.65 10.84 16.44
C LYS A 63 19.86 10.14 15.82
N CYS A 64 20.57 10.86 14.95
CA CYS A 64 21.83 10.36 14.39
C CYS A 64 22.89 10.26 15.49
N ASN A 65 23.61 9.14 15.57
CA ASN A 65 24.66 8.91 16.58
C ASN A 65 25.86 9.87 16.47
N THR A 66 26.06 10.54 15.32
CA THR A 66 27.21 11.42 15.09
C THR A 66 26.87 12.91 15.23
N CYS A 67 25.77 13.36 14.61
CA CYS A 67 25.41 14.77 14.57
C CYS A 67 24.14 15.11 15.38
N ALA A 68 23.54 14.12 16.05
CA ALA A 68 22.32 14.25 16.85
C ALA A 68 21.08 14.83 16.11
N THR A 69 21.13 14.97 14.78
CA THR A 69 19.99 15.41 13.97
C THR A 69 18.84 14.42 14.11
N LYS A 70 17.60 14.92 14.21
CA LYS A 70 16.39 14.10 14.31
C LYS A 70 16.16 13.27 13.03
N ILE A 71 15.94 11.98 13.21
CA ILE A 71 15.54 11.05 12.14
C ILE A 71 14.01 11.13 12.00
N SER A 72 13.49 11.17 10.77
CA SER A 72 12.06 11.20 10.51
C SER A 72 11.37 9.93 11.03
N HIS A 73 10.22 10.10 11.69
CA HIS A 73 9.37 9.00 12.16
C HIS A 73 8.81 8.15 11.00
N GLN A 74 8.83 8.67 9.78
CA GLN A 74 8.42 7.92 8.59
C GLN A 74 9.19 6.61 8.46
N TYR A 75 10.51 6.59 8.78
CA TYR A 75 11.34 5.39 8.64
C TYR A 75 10.78 4.22 9.45
N PRO A 76 10.69 4.29 10.79
CA PRO A 76 10.19 3.16 11.57
C PRO A 76 8.71 2.85 11.32
N ILE A 77 7.89 3.84 10.95
CA ILE A 77 6.47 3.63 10.63
C ILE A 77 6.33 2.78 9.37
N VAL A 78 7.02 3.13 8.28
CA VAL A 78 6.97 2.36 7.03
C VAL A 78 7.51 0.95 7.25
N GLU A 79 8.61 0.80 7.98
CA GLU A 79 9.21 -0.49 8.30
C GLU A 79 8.23 -1.39 9.07
N PHE A 80 7.63 -0.87 10.13
CA PHE A 80 6.67 -1.62 10.95
C PHE A 80 5.39 -1.97 10.17
N ILE A 81 4.82 -1.01 9.43
CA ILE A 81 3.62 -1.23 8.61
C ILE A 81 3.90 -2.31 7.56
N THR A 82 5.05 -2.27 6.89
CA THR A 82 5.40 -3.28 5.89
C THR A 82 5.52 -4.66 6.53
N GLY A 83 6.15 -4.77 7.71
CA GLY A 83 6.20 -6.02 8.48
C GLY A 83 4.82 -6.55 8.84
N ALA A 84 3.93 -5.69 9.35
CA ALA A 84 2.57 -6.04 9.71
C ALA A 84 1.74 -6.49 8.48
N VAL A 85 1.85 -5.77 7.35
CA VAL A 85 1.18 -6.12 6.10
C VAL A 85 1.65 -7.48 5.58
N PHE A 86 2.95 -7.75 5.58
CA PHE A 86 3.48 -9.04 5.14
C PHE A 86 2.95 -10.20 5.99
N THR A 87 2.92 -10.00 7.29
CA THR A 87 2.38 -11.00 8.23
C THR A 87 0.88 -11.22 8.02
N ALA A 88 0.12 -10.15 7.84
CA ALA A 88 -1.32 -10.23 7.61
C ALA A 88 -1.66 -10.92 6.29
N VAL A 89 -0.93 -10.64 5.20
CA VAL A 89 -1.07 -11.33 3.90
C VAL A 89 -0.74 -12.82 4.03
N ALA A 90 0.36 -13.16 4.71
CA ALA A 90 0.73 -14.55 4.95
C ALA A 90 -0.31 -15.30 5.80
N TYR A 91 -0.89 -14.62 6.78
CA TYR A 91 -1.99 -15.16 7.59
C TYR A 91 -3.27 -15.36 6.78
N HIS A 92 -3.62 -14.41 5.91
CA HIS A 92 -4.80 -14.49 5.04
C HIS A 92 -4.77 -15.76 4.17
N PHE A 93 -3.62 -16.09 3.58
CA PHE A 93 -3.45 -17.30 2.76
C PHE A 93 -3.07 -18.54 3.56
N SER A 94 -3.03 -18.50 4.90
CA SER A 94 -2.62 -19.63 5.75
C SER A 94 -3.37 -20.95 5.51
N PRO A 95 -4.67 -20.98 5.07
CA PRO A 95 -5.33 -22.24 4.74
C PRO A 95 -4.63 -23.01 3.62
N LEU A 96 -3.93 -22.33 2.69
CA LEU A 96 -3.20 -22.98 1.61
C LEU A 96 -1.87 -23.60 2.05
N LEU A 97 -1.34 -23.22 3.20
CA LEU A 97 -0.03 -23.66 3.68
C LEU A 97 0.06 -25.18 3.81
N SER A 98 -1.02 -25.84 4.21
CA SER A 98 -1.07 -27.28 4.42
C SER A 98 -1.46 -28.08 3.16
N TYR A 99 -2.18 -27.48 2.21
CA TYR A 99 -2.72 -28.16 1.05
C TYR A 99 -1.98 -27.87 -0.24
N ALA A 100 -1.48 -26.65 -0.40
CA ALA A 100 -0.90 -26.18 -1.66
C ALA A 100 0.25 -25.19 -1.40
N PHE A 101 1.36 -25.68 -0.85
CA PHE A 101 2.50 -24.86 -0.43
C PHE A 101 3.04 -23.94 -1.53
N ASN A 102 3.20 -24.45 -2.77
CA ASN A 102 3.70 -23.64 -3.89
C ASN A 102 2.74 -22.49 -4.24
N GLN A 103 1.43 -22.73 -4.19
CA GLN A 103 0.41 -21.71 -4.42
C GLN A 103 0.40 -20.66 -3.29
N TYR A 104 0.55 -21.11 -2.04
CA TYR A 104 0.73 -20.22 -0.89
C TYR A 104 1.91 -19.27 -1.09
N VAL A 105 3.09 -19.80 -1.43
CA VAL A 105 4.30 -18.99 -1.63
C VAL A 105 4.10 -17.99 -2.77
N LEU A 106 3.51 -18.42 -3.89
CA LEU A 106 3.23 -17.55 -5.03
C LEU A 106 2.30 -16.40 -4.66
N LEU A 107 1.17 -16.70 -4.01
CA LEU A 107 0.18 -15.68 -3.61
C LEU A 107 0.74 -14.73 -2.57
N VAL A 108 1.39 -15.23 -1.52
CA VAL A 108 2.03 -14.38 -0.51
C VAL A 108 3.05 -13.45 -1.14
N THR A 109 3.92 -13.96 -2.03
CA THR A 109 4.92 -13.15 -2.72
C THR A 109 4.26 -12.08 -3.60
N LEU A 110 3.26 -12.45 -4.39
CA LEU A 110 2.58 -11.52 -5.29
C LEU A 110 1.85 -10.41 -4.54
N TYR A 111 1.08 -10.77 -3.50
CA TYR A 111 0.31 -9.80 -2.72
C TYR A 111 1.21 -8.91 -1.84
N THR A 112 2.30 -9.44 -1.28
CA THR A 112 3.27 -8.59 -0.56
C THR A 112 3.98 -7.61 -1.49
N MET A 113 4.28 -7.98 -2.74
CA MET A 113 4.79 -7.05 -3.75
C MET A 113 3.76 -5.95 -4.08
N MET A 114 2.49 -6.31 -4.30
CA MET A 114 1.43 -5.35 -4.57
C MET A 114 1.24 -4.36 -3.42
N PHE A 115 1.15 -4.83 -2.18
CA PHE A 115 1.02 -3.96 -1.02
C PHE A 115 2.28 -3.12 -0.76
N SER A 116 3.48 -3.63 -1.06
CA SER A 116 4.71 -2.84 -1.01
C SER A 116 4.66 -1.66 -1.98
N LEU A 117 4.16 -1.86 -3.20
CA LEU A 117 3.96 -0.78 -4.16
C LEU A 117 2.92 0.22 -3.67
N LEU A 118 1.80 -0.26 -3.11
CA LEU A 118 0.76 0.62 -2.54
C LEU A 118 1.29 1.45 -1.37
N ILE A 119 2.15 0.89 -0.51
CA ILE A 119 2.83 1.63 0.58
C ILE A 119 3.73 2.72 -0.02
N VAL A 120 4.57 2.40 -1.02
CA VAL A 120 5.44 3.39 -1.66
C VAL A 120 4.63 4.50 -2.31
N ILE A 121 3.60 4.15 -3.10
CA ILE A 121 2.71 5.11 -3.76
C ILE A 121 2.05 6.02 -2.73
N SER A 122 1.52 5.45 -1.64
CA SER A 122 0.84 6.19 -0.56
C SER A 122 1.76 7.19 0.12
N VAL A 123 2.97 6.76 0.51
CA VAL A 123 3.92 7.64 1.19
C VAL A 123 4.47 8.69 0.24
N TYR A 124 4.65 8.35 -1.04
CA TYR A 124 5.06 9.29 -2.07
C TYR A 124 3.99 10.35 -2.32
N ASP A 125 2.72 9.95 -2.42
CA ASP A 125 1.57 10.83 -2.58
C ASP A 125 1.39 11.77 -1.38
N MET A 126 1.56 11.27 -0.15
CA MET A 126 1.54 12.12 1.06
C MET A 126 2.62 13.20 1.06
N ARG A 127 3.75 12.98 0.41
CA ARG A 127 4.89 13.92 0.37
C ARG A 127 4.83 14.89 -0.79
N HIS A 128 4.47 14.39 -1.95
CA HIS A 128 4.59 15.12 -3.21
C HIS A 128 3.24 15.46 -3.84
N LYS A 129 2.14 14.89 -3.30
CA LYS A 129 0.77 15.02 -3.84
C LYS A 129 0.68 14.61 -5.33
N ILE A 130 1.49 13.64 -5.70
CA ILE A 130 1.57 13.11 -7.06
C ILE A 130 1.71 11.59 -6.96
N ILE A 131 0.94 10.87 -7.74
CA ILE A 131 1.02 9.41 -7.89
C ILE A 131 1.96 9.08 -9.06
N PRO A 132 3.08 8.38 -8.83
CA PRO A 132 4.03 8.04 -9.88
C PRO A 132 3.48 7.02 -10.86
N ASP A 133 3.34 7.37 -12.12
CA ASP A 133 2.76 6.51 -13.17
C ASP A 133 3.46 5.16 -13.30
N MET A 134 4.81 5.14 -13.23
CA MET A 134 5.58 3.91 -13.35
C MET A 134 5.24 2.91 -12.24
N LEU A 135 5.11 3.37 -10.99
CA LEU A 135 4.79 2.48 -9.85
C LEU A 135 3.36 1.93 -9.96
N VAL A 136 2.42 2.77 -10.37
CA VAL A 136 1.02 2.35 -10.58
C VAL A 136 0.91 1.38 -11.76
N PHE A 137 1.68 1.58 -12.83
CA PHE A 137 1.73 0.65 -13.95
C PHE A 137 2.25 -0.73 -13.54
N VAL A 138 3.35 -0.78 -12.78
CA VAL A 138 3.89 -2.04 -12.24
C VAL A 138 2.89 -2.71 -11.29
N PHE A 139 2.22 -1.94 -10.43
CA PHE A 139 1.14 -2.43 -9.58
C PHE A 139 0.00 -3.04 -10.41
N GLY A 140 -0.42 -2.36 -11.48
CA GLY A 140 -1.46 -2.84 -12.39
C GLY A 140 -1.10 -4.17 -13.07
N ILE A 141 0.17 -4.36 -13.46
CA ILE A 141 0.66 -5.64 -14.03
C ILE A 141 0.52 -6.77 -13.01
N PHE A 142 0.96 -6.57 -11.76
CA PHE A 142 0.82 -7.58 -10.72
C PHE A 142 -0.65 -7.85 -10.36
N ALA A 143 -1.47 -6.82 -10.27
CA ALA A 143 -2.90 -6.94 -10.02
C ALA A 143 -3.61 -7.71 -11.15
N PHE A 144 -3.30 -7.42 -12.40
CA PHE A 144 -3.82 -8.17 -13.55
C PHE A 144 -3.37 -9.63 -13.52
N SER A 145 -2.09 -9.88 -13.23
CA SER A 145 -1.54 -11.24 -13.13
C SER A 145 -2.20 -12.06 -12.02
N SER A 146 -2.61 -11.43 -10.92
CA SER A 146 -3.24 -12.12 -9.78
C SER A 146 -4.59 -12.77 -10.14
N MET A 147 -5.28 -12.26 -11.16
CA MET A 147 -6.57 -12.82 -11.61
C MET A 147 -6.45 -14.21 -12.23
N PHE A 148 -5.25 -14.60 -12.69
CA PHE A 148 -5.00 -15.91 -13.29
C PHE A 148 -4.59 -16.96 -12.26
N ILE A 149 -4.46 -16.59 -10.98
CA ILE A 149 -4.04 -17.48 -9.90
C ILE A 149 -5.25 -17.79 -9.02
N ASN A 150 -5.47 -19.08 -8.78
CA ASN A 150 -6.52 -19.51 -7.86
C ASN A 150 -6.17 -19.10 -6.42
N GLN A 151 -7.06 -18.33 -5.78
CA GLN A 151 -6.88 -17.86 -4.42
C GLN A 151 -7.50 -18.81 -3.37
N GLY A 152 -8.29 -19.77 -3.82
CA GLY A 152 -8.96 -20.76 -2.97
C GLY A 152 -8.27 -22.12 -2.97
N ILE A 153 -8.80 -23.01 -2.13
CA ILE A 153 -8.40 -24.42 -2.08
C ILE A 153 -8.99 -25.12 -3.33
N GLY A 154 -8.14 -25.49 -4.26
CA GLY A 154 -8.57 -26.14 -5.51
C GLY A 154 -7.47 -27.00 -6.11
N SER A 155 -7.83 -27.82 -7.11
CA SER A 155 -6.92 -28.74 -7.77
C SER A 155 -5.94 -28.07 -8.74
N SER A 156 -6.25 -26.87 -9.22
CA SER A 156 -5.43 -26.13 -10.18
C SER A 156 -4.90 -24.82 -9.56
N MET A 157 -3.59 -24.57 -9.75
CA MET A 157 -2.94 -23.34 -9.34
C MET A 157 -3.35 -22.16 -10.21
N PHE A 158 -3.57 -22.38 -11.49
CA PHE A 158 -3.97 -21.36 -12.45
C PHE A 158 -5.42 -21.56 -12.88
N ILE A 159 -6.13 -20.45 -13.00
CA ILE A 159 -7.53 -20.39 -13.43
C ILE A 159 -7.68 -19.41 -14.59
N GLN A 160 -8.72 -19.60 -15.40
CA GLN A 160 -9.11 -18.58 -16.36
C GLN A 160 -9.92 -17.50 -15.63
N PRO A 161 -9.56 -16.20 -15.77
CA PRO A 161 -10.31 -15.13 -15.14
C PRO A 161 -11.71 -15.05 -15.76
N THR A 162 -12.71 -14.79 -14.93
CA THR A 162 -14.06 -14.53 -15.41
C THR A 162 -14.13 -13.18 -16.15
N PHE A 163 -15.09 -13.04 -17.07
CA PHE A 163 -15.31 -11.75 -17.74
C PHE A 163 -15.53 -10.60 -16.74
N LEU A 164 -16.26 -10.87 -15.65
CA LEU A 164 -16.48 -9.88 -14.58
C LEU A 164 -15.19 -9.46 -13.87
N SER A 165 -14.25 -10.38 -13.65
CA SER A 165 -12.95 -10.00 -13.06
C SER A 165 -12.11 -9.18 -14.03
N LEU A 166 -12.13 -9.47 -15.33
CA LEU A 166 -11.39 -8.70 -16.33
C LEU A 166 -11.87 -7.25 -16.44
N ILE A 167 -13.20 -7.04 -16.40
CA ILE A 167 -13.76 -5.68 -16.50
C ILE A 167 -13.77 -4.92 -15.18
N SER A 168 -13.59 -5.58 -14.03
CA SER A 168 -13.73 -4.96 -12.69
C SER A 168 -12.89 -3.71 -12.53
N GLY A 169 -11.62 -3.76 -12.93
CA GLY A 169 -10.72 -2.60 -12.87
C GLY A 169 -11.22 -1.46 -13.74
N VAL A 170 -11.66 -1.76 -14.97
CA VAL A 170 -12.12 -0.74 -15.92
C VAL A 170 -13.43 -0.10 -15.46
N VAL A 171 -14.38 -0.91 -14.97
CA VAL A 171 -15.68 -0.43 -14.46
C VAL A 171 -15.49 0.62 -13.36
N TYR A 172 -14.55 0.39 -12.45
CA TYR A 172 -14.28 1.34 -11.38
C TYR A 172 -13.39 2.50 -11.82
N ALA A 173 -12.38 2.27 -12.65
CA ALA A 173 -11.48 3.33 -13.08
C ALA A 173 -12.14 4.34 -14.03
N LEU A 174 -13.07 3.89 -14.88
CA LEU A 174 -13.67 4.70 -15.94
C LEU A 174 -14.41 5.93 -15.41
N PRO A 175 -15.31 5.86 -14.41
CA PRO A 175 -15.98 7.04 -13.85
C PRO A 175 -14.98 8.06 -13.31
N PHE A 176 -13.95 7.61 -12.58
CA PHE A 176 -12.93 8.50 -12.02
C PHE A 176 -12.02 9.11 -13.08
N ALA A 177 -11.67 8.34 -14.11
CA ALA A 177 -10.94 8.85 -15.27
C ALA A 177 -11.75 9.94 -16.01
N LEU A 178 -13.06 9.72 -16.21
CA LEU A 178 -13.94 10.72 -16.82
C LEU A 178 -14.03 11.99 -15.96
N ILE A 179 -14.22 11.86 -14.65
CA ILE A 179 -14.23 13.01 -13.73
C ILE A 179 -12.89 13.77 -13.81
N SER A 180 -11.75 13.06 -13.80
CA SER A 180 -10.43 13.68 -13.92
C SER A 180 -10.26 14.44 -15.24
N LEU A 181 -10.67 13.85 -16.37
CA LEU A 181 -10.59 14.47 -17.69
C LEU A 181 -11.51 15.69 -17.82
N VAL A 182 -12.77 15.58 -17.44
CA VAL A 182 -13.77 16.67 -17.52
C VAL A 182 -13.38 17.81 -16.60
N SER A 183 -12.91 17.53 -15.38
CA SER A 183 -12.46 18.54 -14.42
C SER A 183 -11.09 19.14 -14.73
N ARG A 184 -10.42 18.68 -15.81
CA ARG A 184 -9.01 19.01 -16.11
C ARG A 184 -8.10 18.80 -14.90
N GLN A 185 -8.27 17.67 -14.22
CA GLN A 185 -7.51 17.24 -13.02
C GLN A 185 -7.65 18.17 -11.80
N ARG A 186 -8.67 19.04 -11.77
CA ARG A 186 -8.89 19.96 -10.64
C ARG A 186 -9.58 19.30 -9.46
N LEU A 187 -10.47 18.33 -9.69
CA LEU A 187 -11.22 17.64 -8.65
C LEU A 187 -10.48 16.38 -8.16
N MET A 188 -9.81 15.65 -9.06
CA MET A 188 -9.13 14.41 -8.76
C MET A 188 -7.98 14.19 -9.75
N GLY A 189 -6.84 13.72 -9.25
CA GLY A 189 -5.69 13.38 -10.08
C GLY A 189 -5.96 12.18 -10.99
N PHE A 190 -5.41 12.18 -12.21
CA PHE A 190 -5.54 11.02 -13.11
C PHE A 190 -4.79 9.78 -12.58
N GLY A 191 -3.82 9.98 -11.69
CA GLY A 191 -3.11 8.91 -10.98
C GLY A 191 -4.01 8.05 -10.11
N ASP A 192 -4.99 8.67 -9.42
CA ASP A 192 -5.97 7.94 -8.59
C ASP A 192 -6.80 6.97 -9.44
N SER A 193 -7.26 7.38 -10.62
CA SER A 193 -8.01 6.52 -11.54
C SER A 193 -7.21 5.30 -11.99
N LYS A 194 -5.91 5.47 -12.26
CA LYS A 194 -5.01 4.35 -12.61
C LYS A 194 -4.81 3.40 -11.42
N MET A 195 -4.69 3.93 -10.20
CA MET A 195 -4.58 3.14 -8.98
C MET A 195 -5.86 2.34 -8.71
N ILE A 196 -7.03 2.95 -8.91
CA ILE A 196 -8.35 2.30 -8.81
C ILE A 196 -8.48 1.15 -9.80
N LEU A 197 -7.95 1.29 -11.04
CA LEU A 197 -7.93 0.22 -12.03
C LEU A 197 -7.20 -1.02 -11.48
N GLY A 198 -6.02 -0.85 -10.92
CA GLY A 198 -5.27 -1.95 -10.32
C GLY A 198 -5.97 -2.55 -9.10
N ILE A 199 -6.56 -1.73 -8.22
CA ILE A 199 -7.32 -2.19 -7.05
C ILE A 199 -8.54 -3.03 -7.49
N GLY A 200 -9.24 -2.60 -8.54
CA GLY A 200 -10.36 -3.36 -9.10
C GLY A 200 -9.94 -4.72 -9.65
N TRP A 201 -8.78 -4.82 -10.31
CA TRP A 201 -8.23 -6.11 -10.76
C TRP A 201 -7.74 -6.98 -9.61
N MET A 202 -7.11 -6.39 -8.58
CA MET A 202 -6.60 -7.10 -7.41
C MET A 202 -7.72 -7.72 -6.56
N LEU A 203 -8.84 -7.01 -6.38
CA LEU A 203 -9.93 -7.38 -5.47
C LEU A 203 -11.18 -7.92 -6.20
N GLY A 204 -11.29 -7.69 -7.51
CA GLY A 204 -12.48 -8.03 -8.26
C GLY A 204 -13.65 -7.06 -8.05
N LEU A 205 -14.83 -7.39 -8.63
CA LEU A 205 -15.94 -6.45 -8.68
C LEU A 205 -16.52 -6.13 -7.29
N MET A 206 -16.81 -7.12 -6.46
CA MET A 206 -17.53 -6.91 -5.20
C MET A 206 -16.65 -6.23 -4.13
N GLN A 207 -15.45 -6.70 -3.97
CA GLN A 207 -14.50 -6.15 -2.99
C GLN A 207 -13.86 -4.85 -3.49
N GLY A 208 -13.63 -4.71 -4.80
CA GLY A 208 -13.12 -3.45 -5.38
C GLY A 208 -14.06 -2.28 -5.13
N GLY A 209 -15.38 -2.49 -5.28
CA GLY A 209 -16.38 -1.49 -4.94
C GLY A 209 -16.38 -1.13 -3.46
N ALA A 210 -16.28 -2.13 -2.58
CA ALA A 210 -16.16 -1.92 -1.14
C ALA A 210 -14.90 -1.11 -0.78
N ALA A 211 -13.76 -1.39 -1.42
CA ALA A 211 -12.52 -0.67 -1.18
C ALA A 211 -12.61 0.80 -1.55
N ILE A 212 -13.22 1.11 -2.69
CA ILE A 212 -13.41 2.50 -3.13
C ILE A 212 -14.36 3.24 -2.19
N MET A 213 -15.49 2.64 -1.83
CA MET A 213 -16.46 3.22 -0.91
C MET A 213 -15.83 3.49 0.47
N LEU A 214 -15.08 2.52 0.99
CA LEU A 214 -14.37 2.65 2.26
C LEU A 214 -13.29 3.73 2.20
N ALA A 215 -12.60 3.88 1.07
CA ALA A 215 -11.60 4.93 0.87
C ALA A 215 -12.20 6.33 0.99
N PHE A 216 -13.39 6.54 0.42
CA PHE A 216 -14.12 7.80 0.57
C PHE A 216 -14.53 8.05 2.02
N TRP A 217 -15.01 7.04 2.74
CA TRP A 217 -15.39 7.21 4.15
C TRP A 217 -14.19 7.55 5.03
N ILE A 218 -13.11 6.78 4.91
CA ILE A 218 -11.88 7.03 5.68
C ILE A 218 -11.31 8.40 5.31
N GLY A 219 -11.26 8.74 4.02
CA GLY A 219 -10.78 10.03 3.55
C GLY A 219 -11.61 11.21 4.07
N THR A 220 -12.95 11.08 4.08
CA THR A 220 -13.85 12.10 4.62
C THR A 220 -13.64 12.26 6.13
N LEU A 221 -13.61 11.16 6.89
CA LEU A 221 -13.38 11.20 8.33
C LEU A 221 -12.02 11.81 8.68
N ALA A 222 -10.97 11.44 7.95
CA ALA A 222 -9.63 11.99 8.13
C ALA A 222 -9.60 13.49 7.82
N SER A 223 -10.24 13.93 6.74
CA SER A 223 -10.32 15.34 6.35
C SER A 223 -11.09 16.17 7.37
N LEU A 224 -12.22 15.65 7.88
CA LEU A 224 -12.96 16.27 8.96
C LEU A 224 -12.15 16.35 10.26
N ALA A 225 -11.45 15.28 10.63
CA ALA A 225 -10.60 15.27 11.81
C ALA A 225 -9.49 16.34 11.73
N VAL A 226 -8.83 16.47 10.58
CA VAL A 226 -7.82 17.53 10.35
C VAL A 226 -8.45 18.92 10.46
N MET A 227 -9.67 19.10 9.95
CA MET A 227 -10.38 20.37 10.02
C MET A 227 -10.74 20.75 11.46
N PHE A 228 -11.19 19.80 12.30
CA PHE A 228 -11.57 20.07 13.68
C PHE A 228 -10.38 20.20 14.64
N ILE A 229 -9.29 19.40 14.42
CA ILE A 229 -8.09 19.41 15.29
C ILE A 229 -7.11 20.51 14.87
N GLY A 230 -7.03 20.81 13.58
CA GLY A 230 -6.14 21.80 13.00
C GLY A 230 -6.57 23.22 13.38
N ARG A 231 -5.81 23.89 14.26
CA ARG A 231 -5.96 25.34 14.55
C ARG A 231 -5.63 26.25 13.36
N HIS A 232 -5.15 25.69 12.26
CA HIS A 232 -4.88 26.44 11.04
C HIS A 232 -6.14 26.50 10.17
N LYS A 233 -6.43 27.68 9.60
CA LYS A 233 -7.49 27.90 8.63
C LYS A 233 -7.29 26.91 7.46
N VAL A 234 -7.98 25.79 7.48
CA VAL A 234 -8.04 24.86 6.34
C VAL A 234 -8.74 25.64 5.23
N SER A 235 -7.99 26.05 4.23
CA SER A 235 -8.56 26.66 3.03
C SER A 235 -9.23 25.55 2.21
N MET A 236 -10.32 25.87 1.51
CA MET A 236 -10.96 24.93 0.57
C MET A 236 -10.01 24.44 -0.55
N ASN A 237 -8.82 25.03 -0.68
CA ASN A 237 -7.78 24.64 -1.62
C ASN A 237 -6.73 23.68 -1.01
N THR A 238 -6.94 23.15 0.20
CA THR A 238 -6.01 22.16 0.78
C THR A 238 -6.22 20.82 0.08
N GLU A 239 -5.31 20.46 -0.80
CA GLU A 239 -5.30 19.16 -1.47
C GLU A 239 -4.93 18.06 -0.46
N VAL A 240 -5.85 17.13 -0.24
CA VAL A 240 -5.63 15.95 0.58
C VAL A 240 -5.28 14.77 -0.34
N PRO A 241 -4.12 14.14 -0.17
CA PRO A 241 -3.72 13.00 -1.01
C PRO A 241 -4.71 11.85 -0.80
N PHE A 242 -5.31 11.34 -1.91
CA PHE A 242 -6.31 10.28 -1.86
C PHE A 242 -5.70 8.87 -1.90
N GLY A 243 -4.50 8.74 -2.48
CA GLY A 243 -3.77 7.47 -2.60
C GLY A 243 -3.64 6.67 -1.30
N PRO A 244 -3.28 7.27 -0.15
CA PRO A 244 -3.19 6.57 1.12
C PRO A 244 -4.51 5.93 1.56
N PHE A 245 -5.64 6.61 1.35
CA PHE A 245 -6.96 6.08 1.72
C PHE A 245 -7.37 4.91 0.84
N LEU A 246 -7.04 4.97 -0.46
CA LEU A 246 -7.22 3.85 -1.39
C LEU A 246 -6.38 2.62 -0.98
N ALA A 247 -5.12 2.83 -0.57
CA ALA A 247 -4.26 1.74 -0.15
C ALA A 247 -4.72 1.09 1.16
N ILE A 248 -5.10 1.90 2.15
CA ILE A 248 -5.60 1.42 3.44
C ILE A 248 -6.92 0.66 3.25
N SER A 249 -7.85 1.21 2.48
CA SER A 249 -9.14 0.56 2.22
C SER A 249 -8.98 -0.75 1.46
N ALA A 250 -8.10 -0.79 0.43
CA ALA A 250 -7.80 -2.01 -0.30
C ALA A 250 -7.22 -3.10 0.63
N PHE A 251 -6.33 -2.73 1.56
CA PHE A 251 -5.78 -3.64 2.54
C PHE A 251 -6.84 -4.17 3.50
N LEU A 252 -7.69 -3.30 4.07
CA LEU A 252 -8.75 -3.69 5.00
C LEU A 252 -9.77 -4.62 4.33
N VAL A 253 -10.20 -4.27 3.12
CA VAL A 253 -11.15 -5.08 2.35
C VAL A 253 -10.56 -6.45 2.02
N PHE A 254 -9.29 -6.50 1.62
CA PHE A 254 -8.58 -7.75 1.34
C PHE A 254 -8.49 -8.65 2.58
N ILE A 255 -8.06 -8.13 3.72
CA ILE A 255 -7.85 -8.93 4.93
C ILE A 255 -9.18 -9.41 5.54
N PHE A 256 -10.19 -8.56 5.58
CA PHE A 256 -11.48 -8.86 6.20
C PHE A 256 -12.51 -9.43 5.22
N ASN A 257 -12.15 -9.59 3.93
CA ASN A 257 -13.05 -10.08 2.86
C ASN A 257 -14.37 -9.29 2.76
N ILE A 258 -14.32 -7.97 2.95
CA ILE A 258 -15.51 -7.11 2.98
C ILE A 258 -16.07 -6.97 1.55
N ASN A 259 -17.35 -7.25 1.36
CA ASN A 259 -18.05 -7.04 0.10
C ASN A 259 -18.86 -5.74 0.13
N ILE A 260 -19.21 -5.21 -1.03
CA ILE A 260 -20.01 -3.99 -1.14
C ILE A 260 -21.39 -4.13 -0.46
N PHE A 261 -21.96 -5.33 -0.44
CA PHE A 261 -23.23 -5.60 0.23
C PHE A 261 -23.11 -5.57 1.75
N ASP A 262 -21.96 -5.96 2.31
CA ASP A 262 -21.69 -5.88 3.75
C ASP A 262 -21.68 -4.42 4.20
N LEU A 263 -21.09 -3.53 3.40
CA LEU A 263 -21.13 -2.08 3.67
C LEU A 263 -22.53 -1.48 3.46
N ALA A 264 -23.26 -1.94 2.44
CA ALA A 264 -24.61 -1.47 2.18
C ALA A 264 -25.58 -1.86 3.31
N SER A 265 -25.40 -3.04 3.92
CA SER A 265 -26.24 -3.51 5.03
C SER A 265 -26.17 -2.62 6.28
N VAL A 266 -25.08 -1.86 6.46
CA VAL A 266 -24.96 -0.87 7.56
C VAL A 266 -26.01 0.24 7.46
N PHE A 267 -26.54 0.52 6.26
CA PHE A 267 -27.55 1.55 6.03
C PHE A 267 -28.98 1.03 5.89
N THR A 268 -29.16 -0.30 5.84
CA THR A 268 -30.50 -0.93 5.82
C THR A 268 -30.88 -1.32 7.24
N PHE A 269 -31.41 -0.35 8.00
CA PHE A 269 -32.13 -0.55 9.25
C PHE A 269 -33.63 -0.61 9.00
#